data_398308caf3e792c53fd0c95811a483cd
#
_entry.id   398308caf3e792c53fd0c95811a483cd
#
_cell.length_a   1.000
_cell.length_b   1.000
_cell.length_c   1.000
_cell.angle_alpha   90.00
_cell.angle_beta   90.00
_cell.angle_gamma   90.00
#
_symmetry.space_group_name_H-M   'P 1'
#
loop_
_entity.id
_entity.type
_entity.pdbx_description
1 polymer ?
#
loop_
_entity_poly.entity_id
_entity_poly.type
_entity_poly.pdbx_seq_one_letter_code
_entity_poly.pdbx_strand_id
1 'polypeptide(L)'
;VRAVIPALPIVDTVKTVDSAGLVTGTPSRAQMRAVQTPQGFEVAALLAAHERSRSLPAEEAELLTDDAMAMEAAGEPVLTVAGDADAFKVTTPMDLRVARALFGDSAA
;
A
#
# COMPACT_ATOMS: atom_id res chain seq x y z
N VAL A 1 -2.24 -0.75 18.45
CA VAL A 1 -2.12 0.09 17.26
C VAL A 1 -3.50 0.52 16.77
N ARG A 2 -3.54 1.61 16.00
CA ARG A 2 -4.79 2.19 15.47
C ARG A 2 -4.90 2.06 13.96
N ALA A 3 -3.91 1.45 13.32
CA ALA A 3 -3.88 1.20 11.88
C ALA A 3 -3.24 -0.16 11.61
N VAL A 4 -3.90 -0.95 10.78
CA VAL A 4 -3.44 -2.30 10.40
C VAL A 4 -3.65 -2.49 8.91
N ILE A 5 -2.61 -2.94 8.22
CA ILE A 5 -2.67 -3.18 6.78
C ILE A 5 -2.16 -4.59 6.45
N PRO A 6 -2.83 -5.33 5.57
CA PRO A 6 -2.33 -6.61 5.10
C PRO A 6 -1.18 -6.38 4.12
N ALA A 7 -0.18 -7.25 4.16
CA ALA A 7 0.99 -7.11 3.31
C ALA A 7 1.64 -8.46 3.04
N LEU A 8 2.36 -8.52 1.91
CA LEU A 8 3.11 -9.69 1.49
C LEU A 8 4.60 -9.37 1.41
N PRO A 9 5.47 -10.37 1.64
CA PRO A 9 6.90 -10.20 1.36
C PRO A 9 7.13 -9.85 -0.11
N ILE A 10 8.18 -9.09 -0.39
CA ILE A 10 8.62 -8.82 -1.75
C ILE A 10 9.46 -10.00 -2.23
N VAL A 11 9.05 -10.61 -3.34
CA VAL A 11 9.75 -11.75 -3.95
C VAL A 11 10.66 -11.35 -5.10
N ASP A 12 10.42 -10.19 -5.71
CA ASP A 12 11.22 -9.67 -6.81
C ASP A 12 12.38 -8.82 -6.29
N THR A 13 13.46 -8.73 -7.08
CA THR A 13 14.49 -7.74 -6.83
C THR A 13 13.96 -6.37 -7.28
N VAL A 14 13.96 -5.40 -6.36
CA VAL A 14 13.49 -4.04 -6.62
C VAL A 14 14.69 -3.11 -6.70
N LYS A 15 14.73 -2.29 -7.75
CA LYS A 15 15.77 -1.27 -7.96
C LYS A 15 15.16 0.12 -7.87
N THR A 16 15.87 1.04 -7.25
CA THR A 16 15.58 2.46 -7.43
C THR A 16 16.35 2.98 -8.64
N VAL A 17 15.76 3.91 -9.37
CA VAL A 17 16.37 4.48 -10.59
C VAL A 17 16.26 6.00 -10.57
N ASP A 18 17.16 6.68 -11.28
CA ASP A 18 17.08 8.13 -11.51
C ASP A 18 16.20 8.44 -12.73
N SER A 19 16.08 9.72 -13.07
CA SER A 19 15.26 10.17 -14.20
C SER A 19 15.78 9.70 -15.56
N ALA A 20 17.05 9.31 -15.65
CA ALA A 20 17.67 8.76 -16.87
C ALA A 20 17.52 7.22 -16.96
N GLY A 21 16.92 6.59 -15.94
CA GLY A 21 16.77 5.15 -15.90
C GLY A 21 17.98 4.40 -15.37
N LEU A 22 18.98 5.09 -14.83
CA LEU A 22 20.14 4.44 -14.24
C LEU A 22 19.83 3.99 -12.81
N VAL A 23 20.27 2.79 -12.45
CA VAL A 23 20.08 2.23 -11.12
C VAL A 23 20.82 3.04 -10.07
N THR A 24 20.12 3.48 -9.04
CA THR A 24 20.67 4.23 -7.91
C THR A 24 20.79 3.42 -6.64
N GLY A 25 20.12 2.27 -6.54
CA GLY A 25 20.20 1.42 -5.37
C GLY A 25 19.32 0.19 -5.47
N THR A 26 19.53 -0.72 -4.51
CA THR A 26 18.74 -1.93 -4.37
C THR A 26 18.31 -2.03 -2.90
N PRO A 27 17.07 -1.65 -2.55
CA PRO A 27 16.57 -1.78 -1.17
C PRO A 27 16.57 -3.24 -0.70
N SER A 28 16.74 -3.44 0.60
CA SER A 28 16.65 -4.78 1.19
C SER A 28 15.21 -5.30 1.15
N ARG A 29 14.97 -6.41 0.48
CA ARG A 29 13.64 -7.05 0.42
C ARG A 29 13.12 -7.49 1.78
N ALA A 30 14.02 -7.83 2.69
CA ALA A 30 13.64 -8.28 4.03
C ALA A 30 12.88 -7.19 4.82
N GLN A 31 13.11 -5.93 4.50
CA GLN A 31 12.47 -4.79 5.16
C GLN A 31 11.34 -4.18 4.34
N MET A 32 10.97 -4.81 3.23
CA MET A 32 9.94 -4.30 2.32
C MET A 32 8.73 -5.22 2.30
N ARG A 33 7.55 -4.64 2.11
CA ARG A 33 6.29 -5.37 1.97
C ARG A 33 5.47 -4.78 0.84
N ALA A 34 4.78 -5.63 0.11
CA ALA A 34 3.76 -5.22 -0.85
C ALA A 34 2.43 -5.13 -0.11
N VAL A 35 1.84 -3.95 -0.08
CA VAL A 35 0.64 -3.66 0.70
C VAL A 35 -0.61 -4.04 -0.07
N GLN A 36 -1.57 -4.61 0.63
CA GLN A 36 -2.86 -4.99 0.08
C GLN A 36 -4.00 -4.19 0.72
N THR A 37 -5.21 -4.45 0.32
CA THR A 37 -6.46 -3.92 0.86
C THR A 37 -7.38 -5.11 1.22
N PRO A 38 -8.37 -4.93 2.11
CA PRO A 38 -8.72 -3.69 2.82
C PRO A 38 -7.72 -3.31 3.89
N GLN A 39 -7.71 -2.04 4.28
CA GLN A 39 -6.89 -1.53 5.37
C GLN A 39 -7.79 -1.15 6.54
N GLY A 40 -7.34 -1.42 7.75
CA GLY A 40 -8.15 -1.22 8.96
C GLY A 40 -7.64 -0.06 9.82
N PHE A 41 -8.56 0.79 10.29
CA PHE A 41 -8.21 1.96 11.10
C PHE A 41 -9.22 2.20 12.21
N GLU A 42 -8.73 2.70 13.36
CA GLU A 42 -9.59 3.30 14.35
C GLU A 42 -10.19 4.58 13.78
N VAL A 43 -11.51 4.72 13.85
CA VAL A 43 -12.23 5.83 13.19
C VAL A 43 -11.74 7.20 13.66
N ALA A 44 -11.64 7.42 14.96
CA ALA A 44 -11.22 8.71 15.50
C ALA A 44 -9.80 9.09 15.05
N ALA A 45 -8.87 8.12 15.05
CA ALA A 45 -7.49 8.35 14.63
C ALA A 45 -7.41 8.65 13.13
N LEU A 46 -8.18 7.95 12.32
CA LEU A 46 -8.22 8.20 10.87
C LEU A 46 -8.78 9.58 10.54
N LEU A 47 -9.87 9.97 11.20
CA LEU A 47 -10.45 11.31 11.02
C LEU A 47 -9.46 12.41 11.42
N ALA A 48 -8.76 12.23 12.55
CA ALA A 48 -7.73 13.19 12.99
C ALA A 48 -6.56 13.27 12.00
N ALA A 49 -6.13 12.15 11.43
CA ALA A 49 -5.07 12.10 10.44
C ALA A 49 -5.45 12.86 9.16
N HIS A 50 -6.68 12.69 8.68
CA HIS A 50 -7.19 13.42 7.52
C HIS A 50 -7.38 14.92 7.79
N GLU A 51 -7.84 15.27 8.96
CA GLU A 51 -7.94 16.67 9.38
C GLU A 51 -6.57 17.35 9.37
N ARG A 52 -5.55 16.67 9.91
CA ARG A 52 -4.17 17.14 9.86
C ARG A 52 -3.67 17.30 8.42
N SER A 53 -4.00 16.36 7.53
CA SER A 53 -3.58 16.41 6.13
C SER A 53 -4.12 17.64 5.40
N ARG A 54 -5.33 18.10 5.75
CA ARG A 54 -5.94 19.29 5.14
C ARG A 54 -5.17 20.58 5.45
N SER A 55 -4.43 20.62 6.55
CA SER A 55 -3.63 21.79 6.96
C SER A 55 -2.22 21.77 6.37
N LEU A 56 -1.84 20.70 5.67
CA LEU A 56 -0.54 20.60 5.02
C LEU A 56 -0.50 21.42 3.72
N PRO A 57 0.70 21.94 3.34
CA PRO A 57 0.88 22.49 2.01
C PRO A 57 0.48 21.47 0.93
N ALA A 58 -0.05 21.95 -0.19
CA ALA A 58 -0.53 21.07 -1.26
C ALA A 58 0.53 20.07 -1.74
N GLU A 59 1.79 20.49 -1.81
CA GLU A 59 2.92 19.66 -2.21
C GLU A 59 3.11 18.45 -1.30
N GLU A 60 2.97 18.65 0.03
CA GLU A 60 3.07 17.56 1.01
C GLU A 60 1.82 16.69 1.01
N ALA A 61 0.64 17.29 0.88
CA ALA A 61 -0.61 16.57 0.84
C ALA A 61 -0.70 15.62 -0.36
N GLU A 62 -0.16 16.02 -1.50
CA GLU A 62 -0.12 15.20 -2.72
C GLU A 62 0.72 13.92 -2.58
N LEU A 63 1.65 13.89 -1.65
CA LEU A 63 2.46 12.69 -1.37
C LEU A 63 1.68 11.64 -0.59
N LEU A 64 0.58 12.01 0.05
CA LEU A 64 -0.24 11.09 0.85
C LEU A 64 -1.27 10.40 -0.05
N THR A 65 -0.87 9.30 -0.68
CA THR A 65 -1.67 8.62 -1.70
C THR A 65 -2.64 7.58 -1.15
N ASP A 66 -2.52 7.20 0.13
CA ASP A 66 -3.47 6.30 0.77
C ASP A 66 -3.69 6.68 2.25
N ASP A 67 -4.68 6.05 2.88
CA ASP A 67 -5.04 6.32 4.28
C ASP A 67 -3.91 5.94 5.25
N ALA A 68 -3.19 4.86 4.96
CA ALA A 68 -2.05 4.45 5.78
C ALA A 68 -0.95 5.52 5.78
N MET A 69 -0.68 6.16 4.65
CA MET A 69 0.28 7.27 4.57
C MET A 69 -0.16 8.47 5.40
N ALA A 70 -1.46 8.78 5.42
CA ALA A 70 -2.00 9.84 6.26
C ALA A 70 -1.77 9.53 7.76
N MET A 71 -1.97 8.28 8.16
CA MET A 71 -1.71 7.82 9.53
C MET A 71 -0.23 7.92 9.89
N GLU A 72 0.65 7.46 9.00
CA GLU A 72 2.11 7.54 9.18
C GLU A 72 2.56 8.99 9.34
N ALA A 73 2.08 9.89 8.48
CA ALA A 73 2.39 11.31 8.55
C ALA A 73 1.89 11.96 9.85
N ALA A 74 0.82 11.44 10.43
CA ALA A 74 0.29 11.90 11.72
C ALA A 74 1.04 11.30 12.93
N GLY A 75 2.05 10.47 12.70
CA GLY A 75 2.82 9.81 13.76
C GLY A 75 2.17 8.58 14.35
N GLU A 76 1.10 8.06 13.71
CA GLU A 76 0.44 6.84 14.16
C GLU A 76 1.18 5.61 13.65
N PRO A 77 1.53 4.65 14.51
CA PRO A 77 2.11 3.38 14.06
C PRO A 77 1.14 2.62 13.16
N VAL A 78 1.64 2.12 12.04
CA VAL A 78 0.88 1.26 11.12
C VAL A 78 1.47 -0.14 11.18
N LEU A 79 0.69 -1.11 11.66
CA LEU A 79 1.12 -2.50 11.78
C LEU A 79 0.78 -3.25 10.50
N THR A 80 1.74 -4.03 9.99
CA THR A 80 1.44 -4.97 8.90
C THR A 80 1.04 -6.31 9.49
N VAL A 81 0.07 -6.95 8.85
CA VAL A 81 -0.32 -8.33 9.13
C VAL A 81 -0.18 -9.14 7.84
N ALA A 82 -0.11 -10.46 7.98
CA ALA A 82 0.03 -11.33 6.82
C ALA A 82 -1.17 -11.19 5.89
N GLY A 83 -0.91 -10.85 4.63
CA GLY A 83 -1.89 -10.83 3.56
C GLY A 83 -2.03 -12.21 2.90
N ASP A 84 -2.70 -12.25 1.77
CA ASP A 84 -2.89 -13.46 0.98
C ASP A 84 -2.64 -13.14 -0.49
N ALA A 85 -1.86 -13.98 -1.17
CA ALA A 85 -1.55 -13.78 -2.60
C ALA A 85 -2.83 -13.74 -3.46
N ASP A 86 -3.88 -14.45 -3.07
CA ASP A 86 -5.16 -14.46 -3.78
C ASP A 86 -5.96 -13.16 -3.60
N ALA A 87 -5.58 -12.33 -2.63
CA ALA A 87 -6.22 -11.04 -2.38
C ALA A 87 -5.60 -9.89 -3.20
N PHE A 88 -4.97 -10.19 -4.32
CA PHE A 88 -4.38 -9.17 -5.18
C PHE A 88 -5.44 -8.25 -5.79
N LYS A 89 -5.05 -7.01 -6.02
CA LYS A 89 -5.93 -6.00 -6.62
C LYS A 89 -6.03 -6.22 -8.13
N VAL A 90 -7.23 -6.30 -8.65
CA VAL A 90 -7.47 -6.43 -10.09
C VAL A 90 -7.45 -5.04 -10.73
N THR A 91 -6.37 -4.69 -11.43
CA THR A 91 -6.18 -3.37 -12.04
C THR A 91 -5.80 -3.41 -13.51
N THR A 92 -5.27 -4.53 -13.99
CA THR A 92 -4.82 -4.70 -15.37
C THR A 92 -5.60 -5.83 -16.06
N PRO A 93 -5.60 -5.90 -17.41
CA PRO A 93 -6.17 -7.05 -18.12
C PRO A 93 -5.54 -8.38 -17.70
N MET A 94 -4.24 -8.40 -17.38
CA MET A 94 -3.57 -9.60 -16.87
C MET A 94 -4.15 -10.02 -15.52
N ASP A 95 -4.37 -9.06 -14.62
CA ASP A 95 -4.95 -9.33 -13.31
C ASP A 95 -6.34 -9.95 -13.45
N LEU A 96 -7.14 -9.47 -14.39
CA LEU A 96 -8.47 -10.01 -14.63
C LEU A 96 -8.40 -11.47 -15.14
N ARG A 97 -7.46 -11.79 -16.02
CA ARG A 97 -7.23 -13.16 -16.47
C ARG A 97 -6.83 -14.07 -15.33
N VAL A 98 -5.95 -13.61 -14.47
CA VAL A 98 -5.52 -14.37 -13.28
C VAL A 98 -6.71 -14.58 -12.33
N ALA A 99 -7.51 -13.55 -12.07
CA ALA A 99 -8.69 -13.65 -11.22
C ALA A 99 -9.70 -14.67 -11.77
N ARG A 100 -9.94 -14.65 -13.07
CA ARG A 100 -10.82 -15.64 -13.72
C ARG A 100 -10.30 -17.06 -13.60
N ALA A 101 -8.98 -17.24 -13.73
CA ALA A 101 -8.35 -18.55 -13.58
C ALA A 101 -8.49 -19.09 -12.15
N LEU A 102 -8.36 -18.20 -11.13
CA LEU A 102 -8.43 -18.58 -9.73
C LEU A 102 -9.87 -18.76 -9.23
N PHE A 103 -10.80 -17.89 -9.65
CA PHE A 103 -12.15 -17.81 -9.06
C PHE A 103 -13.27 -18.16 -10.03
N GLY A 104 -12.98 -18.31 -11.31
CA GLY A 104 -13.97 -18.57 -12.36
C GLY A 104 -14.73 -17.32 -12.79
N ASP A 105 -15.35 -17.38 -13.99
CA ASP A 105 -16.11 -16.26 -14.56
C ASP A 105 -17.42 -15.98 -13.80
N SER A 106 -17.93 -16.95 -13.06
CA SER A 106 -19.17 -16.83 -12.29
C SER A 106 -18.96 -16.32 -10.87
N ALA A 107 -17.74 -16.00 -10.48
CA ALA A 107 -17.39 -15.50 -9.14
C ALA A 107 -17.63 -13.98 -8.98
N ALA A 108 -18.63 -13.46 -9.64
CA ALA A 108 -18.96 -12.03 -9.60
C ALA A 108 -19.83 -11.69 -8.39
#